data_c6ec735ce0d0bb697da9a18947b276ea
#
_entry.id   c6ec735ce0d0bb697da9a18947b276ea
#
_cell.length_a   1.000
_cell.length_b   1.000
_cell.length_c   1.000
_cell.angle_alpha   90.00
_cell.angle_beta   90.00
_cell.angle_gamma   90.00
#
_symmetry.space_group_name_H-M   'P 1'
#
loop_
_entity.id
_entity.type
_entity.pdbx_description
1 polymer ?
#
loop_
_entity_poly.entity_id
_entity_poly.type
_entity_poly.pdbx_seq_one_letter_code
_entity_poly.pdbx_strand_id
1 'polypeptide(L)'
;MKYIDEYRDAGAARDYAAAIADLATQSWRIMEVCGGQTHAIVKFGFDQLLPDSISLVHGPGCPVCVTALETIDRAQEIASRPDVIFCSFGDMFQVRLMTFQL
;
A
#
# COMPACT_ATOMS: atom_id res chain seq x y z
N MET A 1 -14.21 -20.67 3.65
CA MET A 1 -12.83 -21.21 3.56
C MET A 1 -11.90 -20.31 4.34
N LYS A 2 -11.15 -20.87 5.24
CA LYS A 2 -10.22 -20.12 6.09
C LYS A 2 -9.27 -19.26 5.23
N TYR A 3 -9.01 -18.04 5.66
CA TYR A 3 -8.22 -17.00 4.97
C TYR A 3 -8.83 -16.42 3.68
N ILE A 4 -10.03 -16.83 3.29
CA ILE A 4 -10.77 -16.23 2.17
C ILE A 4 -11.99 -15.50 2.68
N ASP A 5 -12.82 -16.16 3.48
CA ASP A 5 -14.07 -15.59 3.98
C ASP A 5 -13.79 -14.46 4.99
N GLU A 6 -12.77 -14.62 5.85
CA GLU A 6 -12.38 -13.61 6.84
C GLU A 6 -11.89 -12.31 6.17
N TYR A 7 -11.25 -12.40 5.00
CA TYR A 7 -10.79 -11.23 4.24
C TYR A 7 -11.85 -10.64 3.29
N ARG A 8 -13.05 -11.19 3.31
CA ARG A 8 -14.18 -10.73 2.48
C ARG A 8 -15.42 -10.41 3.30
N ASP A 9 -15.23 -10.09 4.55
CA ASP A 9 -16.31 -9.75 5.47
C ASP A 9 -16.83 -8.34 5.19
N ALA A 10 -17.95 -8.26 4.46
CA ALA A 10 -18.60 -7.00 4.13
C ALA A 10 -19.19 -6.29 5.35
N GLY A 11 -19.55 -7.04 6.39
CA GLY A 11 -20.04 -6.48 7.66
C GLY A 11 -18.91 -5.72 8.37
N ALA A 12 -17.78 -6.39 8.57
CA ALA A 12 -16.59 -5.77 9.16
C ALA A 12 -16.12 -4.55 8.36
N ALA A 13 -16.13 -4.62 7.03
CA ALA A 13 -15.75 -3.49 6.17
C ALA A 13 -16.63 -2.26 6.40
N ARG A 14 -17.95 -2.44 6.55
CA ARG A 14 -18.87 -1.34 6.86
C ARG A 14 -18.66 -0.78 8.24
N ASP A 15 -18.42 -1.63 9.23
CA ASP A 15 -18.15 -1.21 10.60
C ASP A 15 -16.87 -0.36 10.69
N TYR A 16 -15.82 -0.80 9.99
CA TYR A 16 -14.58 -0.01 9.88
C TYR A 16 -14.79 1.31 9.14
N ALA A 17 -15.56 1.32 8.06
CA ALA A 17 -15.85 2.54 7.32
C ALA A 17 -16.65 3.54 8.18
N ALA A 18 -17.60 3.07 8.97
CA ALA A 18 -18.34 3.90 9.92
C ALA A 18 -17.42 4.47 11.02
N ALA A 19 -16.54 3.64 11.59
CA ALA A 19 -15.57 4.10 12.58
C ALA A 19 -14.61 5.13 11.99
N ILE A 20 -14.15 4.95 10.76
CA ILE A 20 -13.32 5.93 10.05
C ILE A 20 -14.06 7.25 9.85
N ALA A 21 -15.35 7.20 9.48
CA ALA A 21 -16.16 8.40 9.31
C ALA A 21 -16.28 9.21 10.61
N ASP A 22 -16.41 8.53 11.75
CA ASP A 22 -16.49 9.17 13.06
C ASP A 22 -15.15 9.75 13.52
N LEU A 23 -14.05 9.10 13.18
CA LEU A 23 -12.71 9.50 13.61
C LEU A 23 -12.03 10.52 12.68
N ALA A 24 -12.42 10.60 11.42
CA ALA A 24 -11.82 11.48 10.45
C ALA A 24 -12.25 12.94 10.69
N THR A 25 -11.37 13.73 11.29
CA THR A 25 -11.60 15.14 11.63
C THR A 25 -11.10 16.12 10.57
N GLN A 26 -10.42 15.64 9.55
CA GLN A 26 -9.85 16.43 8.45
C GLN A 26 -9.94 15.67 7.13
N SER A 27 -9.70 16.37 6.03
CA SER A 27 -9.64 15.73 4.72
C SER A 27 -8.33 14.98 4.54
N TRP A 28 -8.44 13.74 4.06
CA TRP A 28 -7.30 12.87 3.76
C TRP A 28 -7.29 12.50 2.28
N ARG A 29 -6.10 12.51 1.71
CA ARG A 29 -5.85 11.93 0.41
C ARG A 29 -4.85 10.78 0.59
N ILE A 30 -5.28 9.57 0.35
CA ILE A 30 -4.51 8.34 0.58
C ILE A 30 -4.22 7.69 -0.76
N MET A 31 -2.92 7.47 -1.05
CA MET A 31 -2.48 6.77 -2.24
C MET A 31 -2.18 5.31 -1.89
N GLU A 32 -2.80 4.39 -2.60
CA GLU A 32 -2.38 3.00 -2.63
C GLU A 32 -1.37 2.78 -3.77
N VAL A 33 -0.45 1.84 -3.60
CA VAL A 33 0.68 1.66 -4.52
C VAL A 33 0.73 0.27 -5.15
N CYS A 34 -0.29 -0.55 -4.97
CA CYS A 34 -0.32 -1.92 -5.48
C CYS A 34 -1.57 -2.19 -6.31
N GLY A 35 -1.40 -2.73 -7.51
CA GLY A 35 -2.52 -3.07 -8.40
C GLY A 35 -3.53 -4.06 -7.80
N GLY A 36 -3.10 -4.94 -6.89
CA GLY A 36 -3.98 -5.82 -6.15
C GLY A 36 -4.93 -5.06 -5.22
N GLN A 37 -4.45 -4.01 -4.58
CA GLN A 37 -5.27 -3.13 -3.75
C GLN A 37 -6.24 -2.31 -4.59
N THR A 38 -5.78 -1.74 -5.70
CA THR A 38 -6.65 -1.07 -6.67
C THR A 38 -7.80 -1.96 -7.10
N HIS A 39 -7.48 -3.20 -7.50
CA HIS A 39 -8.48 -4.17 -7.92
C HIS A 39 -9.51 -4.46 -6.82
N ALA A 40 -9.06 -4.67 -5.58
CA ALA A 40 -9.94 -4.93 -4.46
C ALA A 40 -10.85 -3.73 -4.13
N ILE A 41 -10.30 -2.52 -4.13
CA ILE A 41 -11.05 -1.28 -3.88
C ILE A 41 -12.17 -1.13 -4.91
N VAL A 42 -11.86 -1.25 -6.18
CA VAL A 42 -12.83 -1.09 -7.28
C VAL A 42 -13.85 -2.22 -7.27
N LYS A 43 -13.39 -3.48 -7.14
CA LYS A 43 -14.26 -4.66 -7.18
C LYS A 43 -15.31 -4.66 -6.08
N PHE A 44 -14.94 -4.24 -4.88
CA PHE A 44 -15.83 -4.23 -3.72
C PHE A 44 -16.45 -2.88 -3.43
N GLY A 45 -16.20 -1.87 -4.26
CA GLY A 45 -16.76 -0.52 -4.09
C GLY A 45 -16.34 0.13 -2.77
N PHE A 46 -15.15 -0.17 -2.28
CA PHE A 46 -14.68 0.30 -0.97
C PHE A 46 -14.59 1.83 -0.88
N ASP A 47 -14.25 2.47 -1.99
CA ASP A 47 -14.22 3.92 -2.14
C ASP A 47 -15.57 4.59 -1.87
N GLN A 48 -16.67 3.89 -2.16
CA GLN A 48 -18.04 4.37 -1.91
C GLN A 48 -18.49 4.21 -0.45
N LEU A 49 -17.79 3.39 0.32
CA LEU A 49 -18.07 3.21 1.75
C LEU A 49 -17.41 4.26 2.63
N LEU A 50 -16.35 4.89 2.14
CA LEU A 50 -15.61 5.90 2.88
C LEU A 50 -16.34 7.25 2.87
N PRO A 51 -16.14 8.09 3.91
CA PRO A 51 -16.71 9.43 3.92
C PRO A 51 -16.06 10.32 2.85
N ASP A 52 -16.76 11.35 2.39
CA ASP A 52 -16.29 12.28 1.36
C ASP A 52 -14.99 13.01 1.73
N SER A 53 -14.69 13.08 3.03
CA SER A 53 -13.42 13.64 3.52
C SER A 53 -12.20 12.79 3.19
N ILE A 54 -12.38 11.53 2.79
CA ILE A 54 -11.31 10.62 2.44
C ILE A 54 -11.38 10.29 0.96
N SER A 55 -10.34 10.66 0.23
CA SER A 55 -10.17 10.31 -1.18
C SER A 55 -9.06 9.30 -1.36
N LEU A 56 -9.32 8.27 -2.16
CA LEU A 56 -8.32 7.29 -2.55
C LEU A 56 -7.73 7.66 -3.91
N VAL A 57 -6.41 7.57 -4.02
CA VAL A 57 -5.66 7.81 -5.24
C VAL A 57 -4.92 6.53 -5.62
N HIS A 58 -5.06 6.11 -6.86
CA HIS A 58 -4.33 4.96 -7.38
C HIS A 58 -2.93 5.39 -7.78
N GLY A 59 -1.92 4.75 -7.19
CA GLY A 59 -0.52 5.02 -7.45
C GLY A 59 0.02 4.31 -8.70
N PRO A 60 1.34 4.30 -8.88
CA PRO A 60 1.99 3.79 -10.10
C PRO A 60 1.93 2.27 -10.29
N GLY A 61 1.45 1.53 -9.30
CA GLY A 61 1.41 0.08 -9.31
C GLY A 61 2.41 -0.54 -8.32
N CYS A 62 2.78 -1.81 -8.55
CA CYS A 62 3.68 -2.56 -7.67
C CYS A 62 5.08 -1.93 -7.63
N PRO A 63 5.59 -1.50 -6.46
CA PRO A 63 6.92 -0.89 -6.36
C PRO A 63 8.05 -1.82 -6.85
N VAL A 64 7.92 -3.12 -6.63
CA VAL A 64 8.90 -4.11 -7.09
C VAL A 64 8.99 -4.13 -8.61
N CYS A 65 7.86 -3.97 -9.31
CA CYS A 65 7.78 -4.05 -10.77
C CYS A 65 8.16 -2.74 -11.47
N VAL A 66 7.91 -1.59 -10.85
CA VAL A 66 8.03 -0.27 -11.51
C VAL A 66 9.27 0.51 -11.09
N THR A 67 9.94 0.11 -10.01
CA THR A 67 11.12 0.83 -9.52
C THR A 67 12.36 0.47 -10.33
N ALA A 68 13.01 1.48 -10.91
CA ALA A 68 14.24 1.30 -11.66
C ALA A 68 15.40 0.85 -10.77
N LEU A 69 16.31 0.06 -11.32
CA LEU A 69 17.47 -0.47 -10.60
C LEU A 69 18.35 0.63 -10.00
N GLU A 70 18.57 1.71 -10.74
CA GLU A 70 19.35 2.87 -10.28
C GLU A 70 18.71 3.53 -9.05
N THR A 71 17.40 3.52 -8.96
CA THR A 71 16.67 4.05 -7.80
C THR A 71 16.87 3.16 -6.58
N ILE A 72 16.90 1.84 -6.76
CA ILE A 72 17.18 0.87 -5.70
C ILE A 72 18.61 1.05 -5.18
N ASP A 73 19.58 1.21 -6.07
CA ASP A 73 20.99 1.43 -5.70
C ASP A 73 21.16 2.73 -4.89
N ARG A 74 20.53 3.81 -5.32
CA ARG A 74 20.52 5.09 -4.59
C ARG A 74 19.86 4.97 -3.22
N ALA A 75 18.76 4.25 -3.14
CA ALA A 75 18.06 4.00 -1.88
C ALA A 75 18.94 3.25 -0.89
N GLN A 76 19.72 2.28 -1.36
CA GLN A 76 20.65 1.54 -0.53
C GLN A 76 21.83 2.39 -0.05
N GLU A 77 22.37 3.24 -0.92
CA GLU A 77 23.42 4.19 -0.56
C GLU A 77 22.94 5.14 0.54
N ILE A 78 21.73 5.67 0.41
CA ILE A 78 21.12 6.53 1.43
C ILE A 78 20.87 5.75 2.73
N ALA A 79 20.34 4.53 2.63
CA ALA A 79 20.03 3.68 3.78
C ALA A 79 21.28 3.25 4.57
N SER A 80 22.45 3.27 3.95
CA SER A 80 23.72 2.93 4.61
C SER A 80 24.25 4.03 5.54
N ARG A 81 23.67 5.23 5.50
CA ARG A 81 24.08 6.35 6.36
C ARG A 81 23.57 6.14 7.78
N PRO A 82 24.39 6.44 8.81
CA PRO A 82 24.03 6.19 10.20
C PRO A 82 22.93 7.12 10.73
N ASP A 83 22.68 8.24 10.08
CA ASP A 83 21.69 9.26 10.44
C ASP A 83 20.34 9.09 9.72
N VAL A 84 20.18 8.01 8.95
CA VAL A 84 18.99 7.75 8.14
C VAL A 84 18.23 6.54 8.68
N ILE A 85 16.92 6.69 8.85
CA ILE A 85 15.99 5.59 9.05
C ILE A 85 15.34 5.28 7.70
N PHE A 86 15.62 4.11 7.15
CA PHE A 86 15.07 3.68 5.88
C PHE A 86 13.95 2.66 6.09
N CYS A 87 12.78 2.93 5.50
CA CYS A 87 11.63 2.04 5.55
C CYS A 87 11.22 1.62 4.14
N SER A 88 10.92 0.35 3.97
CA SER A 88 10.45 -0.19 2.70
C SER A 88 9.63 -1.46 2.91
N PHE A 89 9.00 -1.95 1.84
CA PHE A 89 8.35 -3.25 1.84
C PHE A 89 9.40 -4.37 1.89
N GLY A 90 9.07 -5.48 2.57
CA GLY A 90 9.97 -6.63 2.69
C GLY A 90 10.48 -7.15 1.34
N ASP A 91 9.61 -7.22 0.34
CA ASP A 91 9.96 -7.68 -1.00
C ASP A 91 11.00 -6.79 -1.70
N MET A 92 11.01 -5.49 -1.42
CA MET A 92 12.00 -4.57 -1.98
C MET A 92 13.42 -4.83 -1.44
N PHE A 93 13.55 -5.32 -0.21
CA PHE A 93 14.85 -5.70 0.35
C PHE A 93 15.43 -6.96 -0.33
N GLN A 94 14.58 -7.80 -0.90
CA GLN A 94 15.00 -9.04 -1.56
C GLN A 94 15.45 -8.84 -3.01
N VAL A 95 15.03 -7.77 -3.68
CA VAL A 95 15.36 -7.50 -5.09
C VAL A 95 16.86 -7.50 -5.34
N ARG A 96 17.65 -6.99 -4.39
CA ARG A 96 19.13 -6.96 -4.53
C ARG A 96 19.78 -8.33 -4.43
N LEU A 97 19.25 -9.22 -3.59
CA LEU A 97 19.83 -10.56 -3.45
C LEU A 97 19.77 -11.35 -4.75
N MET A 98 18.76 -11.10 -5.58
CA MET A 98 18.64 -11.73 -6.90
C MET A 98 19.62 -11.14 -7.93
N THR A 99 19.99 -9.88 -7.80
CA THR A 99 20.87 -9.20 -8.76
C THR A 99 22.35 -9.57 -8.56
N PHE A 100 22.74 -10.00 -7.36
CA PHE A 100 24.13 -10.43 -7.07
C PHE A 100 24.39 -11.91 -7.32
N GLN A 101 23.39 -12.69 -7.71
CA GLN A 101 23.55 -14.12 -8.03
C GLN A 101 23.65 -14.38 -9.55
N LEU A 102 23.70 -13.34 -10.36
CA LEU A 102 23.97 -13.41 -11.78
C LEU A 102 25.38 -12.87 -12.08
#